data_99af4678a7389309f0f5a0ba7896646e
#
_entry.id   99af4678a7389309f0f5a0ba7896646e
#
_cell.length_a   1.000
_cell.length_b   1.000
_cell.length_c   1.000
_cell.angle_alpha   90.00
_cell.angle_beta   90.00
_cell.angle_gamma   90.00
#
_symmetry.space_group_name_H-M   'P 1'
#
loop_
_entity.id
_entity.type
_entity.pdbx_description
1 polymer ?
#
loop_
_entity_poly.entity_id
_entity_poly.type
_entity_poly.pdbx_seq_one_letter_code
_entity_poly.pdbx_strand_id
1 'polypeptide(L)'
;MDDYYNHISDRQAKLYIISIAGVIVSIVLGIILYPLFAVTSLDRALGFSDFLFYIFLRIITSLIYIIAQILMINNCRDIKKHDKNNAEKFIKETKQMSLKVFLIWLLFFIIGCVRIYNIIW
;
A
#
# COMPACT_ATOMS: atom_id res chain seq x y z
N MET A 1 21.36 19.33 15.23
CA MET A 1 19.97 18.94 15.41
C MET A 1 19.13 19.09 14.15
N ASP A 2 19.24 20.26 13.53
CA ASP A 2 18.52 20.51 12.28
C ASP A 2 18.96 19.57 11.16
N ASP A 3 20.24 19.21 11.12
CA ASP A 3 20.77 18.29 10.10
C ASP A 3 20.15 16.88 10.22
N TYR A 4 19.98 16.40 11.46
CA TYR A 4 19.36 15.11 11.70
C TYR A 4 17.90 15.12 11.26
N TYR A 5 17.16 16.17 11.65
CA TYR A 5 15.75 16.31 11.26
C TYR A 5 15.61 16.40 9.75
N ASN A 6 16.45 17.19 9.08
CA ASN A 6 16.42 17.32 7.61
C ASN A 6 16.73 16.01 6.94
N HIS A 7 17.69 15.24 7.46
CA HIS A 7 18.06 13.93 6.91
C HIS A 7 16.88 12.96 7.02
N ILE A 8 16.22 12.90 8.16
CA ILE A 8 15.06 12.03 8.38
C ILE A 8 13.88 12.49 7.52
N SER A 9 13.67 13.81 7.40
CA SER A 9 12.59 14.37 6.59
C SER A 9 12.78 14.04 5.11
N ASP A 10 14.00 14.16 4.57
CA ASP A 10 14.32 13.77 3.19
C ASP A 10 14.08 12.28 2.96
N ARG A 11 14.52 11.45 3.89
CA ARG A 11 14.32 10.00 3.84
C ARG A 11 12.84 9.66 3.85
N GLN A 12 12.06 10.35 4.69
CA GLN A 12 10.62 10.15 4.78
C GLN A 12 9.93 10.55 3.48
N ALA A 13 10.34 11.65 2.86
CA ALA A 13 9.79 12.08 1.57
C ALA A 13 10.06 11.05 0.49
N LYS A 14 11.26 10.48 0.45
CA LYS A 14 11.61 9.42 -0.51
C LYS A 14 10.75 8.18 -0.29
N LEU A 15 10.57 7.77 0.97
CA LEU A 15 9.74 6.61 1.30
C LEU A 15 8.28 6.86 0.94
N TYR A 16 7.79 8.09 1.13
CA TYR A 16 6.44 8.45 0.73
C TYR A 16 6.24 8.32 -0.78
N ILE A 17 7.20 8.79 -1.57
CA ILE A 17 7.18 8.65 -3.03
C ILE A 17 7.19 7.17 -3.42
N ILE A 18 8.03 6.35 -2.78
CA ILE A 18 8.10 4.90 -3.01
C ILE A 18 6.77 4.25 -2.66
N SER A 19 6.13 4.69 -1.58
CA SER A 19 4.81 4.19 -1.17
C SER A 19 3.75 4.46 -2.24
N ILE A 20 3.72 5.69 -2.77
CA ILE A 20 2.79 6.06 -3.84
C ILE A 20 3.06 5.22 -5.09
N ALA A 21 4.33 5.08 -5.48
CA ALA A 21 4.71 4.25 -6.63
C ALA A 21 4.28 2.80 -6.42
N GLY A 22 4.45 2.27 -5.21
CA GLY A 22 4.01 0.92 -4.87
C GLY A 22 2.51 0.74 -5.00
N VAL A 23 1.72 1.74 -4.59
CA VAL A 23 0.25 1.70 -4.75
C VAL A 23 -0.10 1.70 -6.24
N ILE A 24 0.54 2.55 -7.04
CA ILE A 24 0.29 2.62 -8.49
C ILE A 24 0.61 1.28 -9.15
N VAL A 25 1.75 0.67 -8.81
CA VAL A 25 2.14 -0.65 -9.32
C VAL A 25 1.10 -1.69 -8.93
N SER A 26 0.64 -1.67 -7.68
CA SER A 26 -0.39 -2.60 -7.21
C SER A 26 -1.69 -2.46 -8.00
N ILE A 27 -2.12 -1.21 -8.28
CA ILE A 27 -3.34 -0.94 -9.05
C ILE A 27 -3.18 -1.47 -10.48
N VAL A 28 -2.05 -1.19 -11.14
CA VAL A 28 -1.79 -1.62 -12.52
C VAL A 28 -1.78 -3.15 -12.59
N LEU A 29 -1.10 -3.82 -11.67
CA LEU A 29 -1.07 -5.28 -11.63
C LEU A 29 -2.45 -5.87 -11.34
N GLY A 30 -3.24 -5.21 -10.51
CA GLY A 30 -4.62 -5.61 -10.26
C GLY A 30 -5.50 -5.52 -11.51
N ILE A 31 -5.31 -4.46 -12.31
CA ILE A 31 -6.02 -4.30 -13.57
C ILE A 31 -5.63 -5.43 -14.54
N ILE A 32 -4.36 -5.83 -14.56
CA ILE A 32 -3.88 -6.94 -15.40
C ILE A 32 -4.44 -8.27 -14.90
N LEU A 33 -4.49 -8.49 -13.58
CA LEU A 33 -4.99 -9.73 -12.99
C LEU A 33 -6.48 -9.96 -13.27
N TYR A 34 -7.27 -8.88 -13.30
CA TYR A 34 -8.71 -9.00 -13.49
C TYR A 34 -9.08 -9.72 -14.81
N PRO A 35 -8.52 -9.35 -15.99
CA PRO A 35 -8.80 -10.07 -17.22
C PRO A 35 -8.34 -11.53 -17.18
N LEU A 36 -7.24 -11.85 -16.51
CA LEU A 36 -6.77 -13.22 -16.38
C LEU A 36 -7.79 -14.07 -15.63
N PHE A 37 -8.38 -13.56 -14.55
CA PHE A 37 -9.43 -14.27 -13.82
C PHE A 37 -10.71 -14.37 -14.64
N ALA A 38 -11.06 -13.33 -15.38
CA ALA A 38 -12.23 -13.34 -16.25
C ALA A 38 -12.13 -14.39 -17.35
N VAL A 39 -10.96 -14.50 -17.99
CA VAL A 39 -10.72 -15.54 -19.01
C VAL A 39 -10.78 -16.93 -18.39
N THR A 40 -10.19 -17.13 -17.21
CA THR A 40 -10.23 -18.41 -16.51
C THR A 40 -11.67 -18.82 -16.20
N SER A 41 -12.55 -17.87 -15.87
CA SER A 41 -13.95 -18.18 -15.57
C SER A 41 -14.73 -18.67 -16.77
N LEU A 42 -14.27 -18.39 -18.00
CA LEU A 42 -14.89 -18.92 -19.22
C LEU A 42 -14.59 -20.41 -19.42
N ASP A 43 -13.40 -20.85 -18.98
CA ASP A 43 -12.97 -22.23 -19.16
C ASP A 43 -13.41 -23.13 -17.99
N ARG A 44 -13.52 -22.58 -16.81
CA ARG A 44 -13.92 -23.31 -15.61
C ARG A 44 -14.61 -22.37 -14.63
N ALA A 45 -15.46 -22.94 -13.78
CA ALA A 45 -16.08 -22.18 -12.70
C ALA A 45 -15.02 -21.80 -11.67
N LEU A 46 -14.94 -20.50 -11.33
CA LEU A 46 -14.09 -20.04 -10.26
C LEU A 46 -14.76 -20.32 -8.91
N GLY A 47 -13.98 -20.80 -7.96
CA GLY A 47 -14.46 -21.09 -6.62
C GLY A 47 -13.91 -20.13 -5.59
N PHE A 48 -14.23 -20.39 -4.31
CA PHE A 48 -13.75 -19.58 -3.19
C PHE A 48 -12.21 -19.59 -3.09
N SER A 49 -11.56 -20.70 -3.41
CA SER A 49 -10.11 -20.78 -3.38
C SER A 49 -9.47 -19.87 -4.45
N ASP A 50 -10.11 -19.67 -5.59
CA ASP A 50 -9.62 -18.71 -6.60
C ASP A 50 -9.73 -17.28 -6.10
N PHE A 51 -10.79 -16.97 -5.37
CA PHE A 51 -10.96 -15.66 -4.74
C PHE A 51 -9.87 -15.40 -3.71
N LEU A 52 -9.56 -16.38 -2.86
CA LEU A 52 -8.48 -16.27 -1.88
C LEU A 52 -7.12 -16.12 -2.56
N PHE A 53 -6.90 -16.83 -3.66
CA PHE A 53 -5.67 -16.72 -4.45
C PHE A 53 -5.52 -15.31 -5.03
N TYR A 54 -6.61 -14.73 -5.52
CA TYR A 54 -6.60 -13.35 -6.01
C TYR A 54 -6.20 -12.36 -4.90
N ILE A 55 -6.80 -12.52 -3.70
CA ILE A 55 -6.46 -11.67 -2.55
C ILE A 55 -4.98 -11.81 -2.21
N PHE A 56 -4.45 -13.03 -2.20
CA PHE A 56 -3.05 -13.30 -1.92
C PHE A 56 -2.13 -12.61 -2.93
N LEU A 57 -2.47 -12.71 -4.22
CA LEU A 57 -1.70 -12.03 -5.26
C LEU A 57 -1.74 -10.50 -5.10
N ARG A 58 -2.88 -9.95 -4.71
CA ARG A 58 -3.00 -8.51 -4.47
C ARG A 58 -2.12 -8.06 -3.31
N ILE A 59 -2.02 -8.86 -2.26
CA ILE A 59 -1.13 -8.57 -1.15
C ILE A 59 0.33 -8.61 -1.61
N ILE A 60 0.71 -9.60 -2.40
CA ILE A 60 2.07 -9.71 -2.94
C ILE A 60 2.42 -8.49 -3.81
N THR A 61 1.51 -8.05 -4.68
CA THR A 61 1.75 -6.89 -5.53
C THR A 61 1.85 -5.59 -4.73
N SER A 62 1.37 -5.59 -3.49
CA SER A 62 1.42 -4.44 -2.59
C SER A 62 2.63 -4.46 -1.65
N LEU A 63 3.55 -5.42 -1.79
CA LEU A 63 4.70 -5.54 -0.88
C LEU A 63 5.56 -4.29 -0.85
N ILE A 64 5.78 -3.63 -1.99
CA ILE A 64 6.57 -2.39 -2.06
C ILE A 64 5.92 -1.33 -1.18
N TYR A 65 4.61 -1.16 -1.27
CA TYR A 65 3.85 -0.22 -0.45
C TYR A 65 3.96 -0.57 1.04
N ILE A 66 3.80 -1.85 1.38
CA ILE A 66 3.84 -2.32 2.77
C ILE A 66 5.23 -2.07 3.37
N ILE A 67 6.29 -2.41 2.64
CA ILE A 67 7.66 -2.21 3.10
C ILE A 67 7.94 -0.71 3.30
N ALA A 68 7.52 0.13 2.37
CA ALA A 68 7.69 1.58 2.50
C ALA A 68 6.98 2.12 3.75
N GLN A 69 5.78 1.63 4.06
CA GLN A 69 5.04 2.05 5.25
C GLN A 69 5.75 1.63 6.53
N ILE A 70 6.30 0.41 6.57
CA ILE A 70 7.06 -0.06 7.73
C ILE A 70 8.29 0.82 7.96
N LEU A 71 9.01 1.16 6.90
CA LEU A 71 10.19 2.03 7.00
C LEU A 71 9.82 3.43 7.46
N MET A 72 8.67 3.96 7.02
CA MET A 72 8.17 5.25 7.47
C MET A 72 7.85 5.24 8.98
N ILE A 73 7.27 4.15 9.48
CA ILE A 73 7.01 3.98 10.91
C ILE A 73 8.32 3.94 11.70
N ASN A 74 9.34 3.26 11.17
CA ASN A 74 10.65 3.21 11.82
C ASN A 74 11.29 4.60 11.89
N ASN A 75 11.15 5.41 10.84
CA ASN A 75 11.65 6.79 10.87
C ASN A 75 10.93 7.62 11.94
N CYS A 76 9.64 7.42 12.12
CA CYS A 76 8.88 8.11 13.18
C CYS A 76 9.39 7.72 14.57
N ARG A 77 9.73 6.44 14.77
CA ARG A 77 10.31 5.99 16.03
C ARG A 77 11.67 6.64 16.29
N ASP A 78 12.51 6.71 15.26
CA ASP A 78 13.85 7.28 15.39
C ASP A 78 13.80 8.75 15.76
N ILE A 79 12.94 9.52 15.09
CA ILE A 79 12.83 10.95 15.38
C ILE A 79 12.23 11.20 16.77
N LYS A 80 11.33 10.34 17.22
CA LYS A 80 10.73 10.43 18.55
C LYS A 80 11.79 10.25 19.66
N LYS A 81 12.78 9.41 19.41
CA LYS A 81 13.88 9.21 20.36
C LYS A 81 14.84 10.39 20.42
N HIS A 82 15.03 11.09 19.29
CA HIS A 82 16.01 12.18 19.23
C HIS A 82 15.42 13.54 19.58
N ASP A 83 14.19 13.83 19.16
CA ASP A 83 13.60 15.15 19.38
C ASP A 83 12.08 15.01 19.53
N LYS A 84 11.62 15.02 20.79
CA LYS A 84 10.19 14.87 21.09
C LYS A 84 9.34 16.05 20.56
N ASN A 85 9.89 17.27 20.58
CA ASN A 85 9.12 18.44 20.21
C ASN A 85 8.79 18.48 18.72
N ASN A 86 9.79 18.21 17.88
CA ASN A 86 9.59 18.16 16.43
C ASN A 86 8.96 16.84 16.00
N ALA A 87 9.12 15.77 16.79
CA ALA A 87 8.60 14.45 16.47
C ALA A 87 7.07 14.44 16.41
N GLU A 88 6.38 15.16 17.29
CA GLU A 88 4.92 15.18 17.29
C GLU A 88 4.37 15.69 15.97
N LYS A 89 4.90 16.80 15.46
CA LYS A 89 4.50 17.37 14.18
C LYS A 89 4.83 16.43 13.03
N PHE A 90 6.03 15.86 13.03
CA PHE A 90 6.50 14.93 12.00
C PHE A 90 5.60 13.70 11.94
N ILE A 91 5.30 13.10 13.10
CA ILE A 91 4.46 11.91 13.20
C ILE A 91 3.04 12.23 12.73
N LYS A 92 2.49 13.37 13.11
CA LYS A 92 1.15 13.79 12.71
C LYS A 92 1.05 13.95 11.19
N GLU A 93 2.01 14.63 10.57
CA GLU A 93 2.05 14.80 9.12
C GLU A 93 2.18 13.45 8.41
N THR A 94 3.06 12.57 8.91
CA THR A 94 3.26 11.25 8.35
C THR A 94 1.98 10.42 8.41
N LYS A 95 1.28 10.45 9.55
CA LYS A 95 0.02 9.72 9.69
C LYS A 95 -1.03 10.21 8.71
N GLN A 96 -1.15 11.53 8.51
CA GLN A 96 -2.11 12.09 7.57
C GLN A 96 -1.80 11.67 6.14
N MET A 97 -0.53 11.74 5.73
CA MET A 97 -0.10 11.34 4.39
C MET A 97 -0.29 9.85 4.17
N SER A 98 0.11 9.03 5.15
CA SER A 98 -0.04 7.58 5.07
C SER A 98 -1.51 7.17 5.02
N LEU A 99 -2.36 7.84 5.76
CA LEU A 99 -3.80 7.56 5.76
C LEU A 99 -4.40 7.81 4.38
N LYS A 100 -4.03 8.91 3.72
CA LYS A 100 -4.52 9.23 2.37
C LYS A 100 -4.12 8.14 1.37
N VAL A 101 -2.86 7.73 1.40
CA VAL A 101 -2.35 6.67 0.50
C VAL A 101 -3.05 5.35 0.81
N PHE A 102 -3.20 5.02 2.09
CA PHE A 102 -3.88 3.79 2.52
C PHE A 102 -5.32 3.74 2.05
N LEU A 103 -6.05 4.86 2.16
CA LEU A 103 -7.45 4.92 1.72
C LEU A 103 -7.57 4.71 0.21
N ILE A 104 -6.66 5.28 -0.58
CA ILE A 104 -6.64 5.07 -2.03
C ILE A 104 -6.38 3.60 -2.34
N TRP A 105 -5.37 3.00 -1.72
CA TRP A 105 -5.04 1.58 -1.90
C TRP A 105 -6.20 0.69 -1.51
N LEU A 106 -6.82 0.96 -0.35
CA LEU A 106 -7.93 0.17 0.16
C LEU A 106 -9.14 0.24 -0.77
N LEU A 107 -9.45 1.44 -1.29
CA LEU A 107 -10.56 1.64 -2.21
C LEU A 107 -10.39 0.78 -3.46
N PHE A 108 -9.21 0.82 -4.08
CA PHE A 108 -8.95 0.02 -5.28
C PHE A 108 -8.92 -1.47 -4.98
N PHE A 109 -8.42 -1.85 -3.79
CA PHE A 109 -8.43 -3.24 -3.35
C PHE A 109 -9.87 -3.77 -3.23
N ILE A 110 -10.75 -3.00 -2.60
CA ILE A 110 -12.16 -3.37 -2.42
C ILE A 110 -12.85 -3.48 -3.77
N ILE A 111 -12.63 -2.52 -4.68
CA ILE A 111 -13.22 -2.56 -6.03
C ILE A 111 -12.80 -3.83 -6.77
N GLY A 112 -11.51 -4.18 -6.69
CA GLY A 112 -11.00 -5.40 -7.31
C GLY A 112 -11.64 -6.65 -6.74
N CYS A 113 -11.77 -6.73 -5.41
CA CYS A 113 -12.40 -7.86 -4.75
C CYS A 113 -13.88 -8.01 -5.13
N VAL A 114 -14.61 -6.90 -5.20
CA VAL A 114 -16.04 -6.91 -5.59
C VAL A 114 -16.19 -7.40 -7.03
N ARG A 115 -15.33 -6.95 -7.94
CA ARG A 115 -15.38 -7.38 -9.33
C ARG A 115 -15.11 -8.87 -9.47
N ILE A 116 -14.11 -9.40 -8.77
CA ILE A 116 -13.80 -10.83 -8.79
C ILE A 116 -14.94 -11.63 -8.14
N TYR A 117 -15.50 -11.13 -7.05
CA TYR A 117 -16.67 -11.75 -6.42
C TYR A 117 -17.83 -11.89 -7.39
N ASN A 118 -18.10 -10.85 -8.19
CA ASN A 118 -19.18 -10.88 -9.18
C ASN A 118 -18.91 -11.89 -10.30
N ILE A 119 -17.65 -12.16 -10.63
CA ILE A 119 -17.30 -13.21 -11.61
C ILE A 119 -17.57 -14.59 -11.01
N ILE A 120 -17.27 -14.78 -9.74
CA ILE A 120 -17.44 -16.07 -9.05
C ILE A 120 -18.92 -16.37 -8.80
N TRP A 121 -19.68 -15.37 -8.39
CA TRP A 121 -21.10 -15.48 -8.02
C TRP A 121 -21.97 -14.69 -9.00
#